data_65a6ccc43b5d141f5b8007f744087c46
#
_entry.id   65a6ccc43b5d141f5b8007f744087c46
#
_cell.length_a   1.000
_cell.length_b   1.000
_cell.length_c   1.000
_cell.angle_alpha   90.00
_cell.angle_beta   90.00
_cell.angle_gamma   90.00
#
_symmetry.space_group_name_H-M   'P 1'
#
loop_
_entity.id
_entity.type
_entity.pdbx_description
1 polymer ?
#
loop_
_entity_poly.entity_id
_entity_poly.type
_entity_poly.pdbx_seq_one_letter_code
_entity_poly.pdbx_strand_id
1 'polypeptide(L)'
;EVAAAELKVQELDFNIFRKSLAEMKRTFEDAQIRSPRKAILTFINNQIGAQISQGEQVAVISDLSHFKVEGEIADTYGDRVAAGGKAIVKIGSEKLEGSVSSVTPLSKNGVISFTVQLNEDNNRRLRSGLKTDVYVMNAVKEDVMRIANASYYVGRGEYELFVRNSDKEIVKRK
;
A
#
# COMPACT_ATOMS: atom_id res chain seq x y z
N GLU A 1 22.88 -11.37 -63.54
CA GLU A 1 21.59 -11.22 -62.80
C GLU A 1 21.25 -12.43 -61.97
N VAL A 2 21.41 -13.67 -62.48
CA VAL A 2 21.09 -14.92 -61.74
C VAL A 2 21.93 -15.04 -60.45
N ALA A 3 23.23 -14.84 -60.52
CA ALA A 3 24.14 -14.91 -59.34
C ALA A 3 23.79 -13.90 -58.24
N ALA A 4 23.28 -12.72 -58.58
CA ALA A 4 22.87 -11.74 -57.60
C ALA A 4 21.54 -12.13 -56.93
N ALA A 5 20.65 -12.79 -57.66
CA ALA A 5 19.42 -13.35 -57.09
C ALA A 5 19.68 -14.52 -56.14
N GLU A 6 20.60 -15.41 -56.51
CA GLU A 6 21.03 -16.53 -55.65
C GLU A 6 21.64 -16.04 -54.32
N LEU A 7 22.51 -15.05 -54.40
CA LEU A 7 23.12 -14.44 -53.21
C LEU A 7 22.08 -13.81 -52.30
N LYS A 8 21.07 -13.16 -52.86
CA LYS A 8 19.93 -12.60 -52.11
C LYS A 8 19.11 -13.65 -51.40
N VAL A 9 18.85 -14.80 -52.07
CA VAL A 9 18.16 -15.92 -51.44
C VAL A 9 18.97 -16.47 -50.27
N GLN A 10 20.26 -16.68 -50.42
CA GLN A 10 21.14 -17.16 -49.35
C GLN A 10 21.17 -16.18 -48.17
N GLU A 11 21.20 -14.88 -48.41
CA GLU A 11 21.11 -13.89 -47.34
C GLU A 11 19.77 -13.95 -46.60
N LEU A 12 18.67 -14.14 -47.32
CA LEU A 12 17.36 -14.29 -46.71
C LEU A 12 17.25 -15.56 -45.87
N ASP A 13 17.71 -16.69 -46.39
CA ASP A 13 17.75 -17.96 -45.68
C ASP A 13 18.60 -17.87 -44.40
N PHE A 14 19.75 -17.23 -44.49
CA PHE A 14 20.60 -16.99 -43.31
C PHE A 14 19.88 -16.11 -42.27
N ASN A 15 19.21 -15.06 -42.70
CA ASN A 15 18.46 -14.19 -41.79
C ASN A 15 17.25 -14.92 -41.16
N ILE A 16 16.57 -15.78 -41.88
CA ILE A 16 15.47 -16.63 -41.34
C ILE A 16 16.06 -17.58 -40.28
N PHE A 17 17.16 -18.28 -40.60
CA PHE A 17 17.80 -19.19 -39.66
C PHE A 17 18.27 -18.48 -38.39
N ARG A 18 18.88 -17.29 -38.53
CA ARG A 18 19.32 -16.48 -37.41
C ARG A 18 18.16 -16.03 -36.51
N LYS A 19 17.01 -15.66 -37.10
CA LYS A 19 15.80 -15.33 -36.33
C LYS A 19 15.25 -16.53 -35.60
N SER A 20 15.14 -17.68 -36.28
CA SER A 20 14.68 -18.93 -35.66
C SER A 20 15.56 -19.37 -34.48
N LEU A 21 16.89 -19.26 -34.64
CA LEU A 21 17.83 -19.53 -33.55
C LEU A 21 17.62 -18.59 -32.35
N ALA A 22 17.40 -17.30 -32.62
CA ALA A 22 17.15 -16.31 -31.58
C ALA A 22 15.83 -16.58 -30.83
N GLU A 23 14.79 -17.00 -31.53
CA GLU A 23 13.52 -17.43 -30.93
C GLU A 23 13.66 -18.66 -30.07
N MET A 24 14.36 -19.69 -30.56
CA MET A 24 14.64 -20.89 -29.78
C MET A 24 15.43 -20.59 -28.52
N LYS A 25 16.45 -19.72 -28.61
CA LYS A 25 17.24 -19.29 -27.47
C LYS A 25 16.38 -18.53 -26.45
N ARG A 26 15.51 -17.66 -26.91
CA ARG A 26 14.57 -16.94 -26.05
C ARG A 26 13.61 -17.91 -25.34
N THR A 27 13.04 -18.86 -26.06
CA THR A 27 12.17 -19.88 -25.47
C THR A 27 12.88 -20.70 -24.39
N PHE A 28 14.15 -21.02 -24.62
CA PHE A 28 14.97 -21.73 -23.63
C PHE A 28 15.27 -20.87 -22.40
N GLU A 29 15.55 -19.57 -22.60
CA GLU A 29 15.76 -18.63 -21.50
C GLU A 29 14.47 -18.41 -20.71
N ASP A 30 13.33 -18.29 -21.38
CA ASP A 30 12.01 -18.14 -20.75
C ASP A 30 11.59 -19.38 -19.94
N ALA A 31 12.09 -20.58 -20.32
CA ALA A 31 11.89 -21.80 -19.55
C ALA A 31 12.66 -21.80 -18.21
N GLN A 32 13.67 -20.93 -18.05
CA GLN A 32 14.40 -20.76 -16.81
C GLN A 32 13.81 -19.60 -16.00
N ILE A 33 12.80 -19.88 -15.20
CA ILE A 33 12.13 -18.86 -14.38
C ILE A 33 13.08 -18.36 -13.29
N ARG A 34 13.41 -17.08 -13.32
CA ARG A 34 14.28 -16.42 -12.36
C ARG A 34 13.59 -15.21 -11.75
N SER A 35 13.87 -14.95 -10.48
CA SER A 35 13.39 -13.72 -9.84
C SER A 35 14.02 -12.48 -10.48
N PRO A 36 13.23 -11.50 -10.96
CA PRO A 36 13.75 -10.27 -11.55
C PRO A 36 14.35 -9.30 -10.50
N ARG A 37 14.10 -9.54 -9.21
CA ARG A 37 14.56 -8.70 -8.11
C ARG A 37 14.70 -9.48 -6.81
N LYS A 38 15.37 -8.88 -5.82
CA LYS A 38 15.42 -9.42 -4.46
C LYS A 38 14.02 -9.36 -3.84
N ALA A 39 13.48 -10.50 -3.47
CA ALA A 39 12.14 -10.62 -2.91
C ALA A 39 12.01 -11.93 -2.13
N ILE A 40 10.92 -12.11 -1.41
CA ILE A 40 10.61 -13.34 -0.68
C ILE A 40 9.64 -14.16 -1.52
N LEU A 41 9.98 -15.44 -1.73
CA LEU A 41 9.10 -16.39 -2.38
C LEU A 41 7.94 -16.73 -1.44
N THR A 42 6.72 -16.37 -1.82
CA THR A 42 5.50 -16.60 -1.01
C THR A 42 4.66 -17.77 -1.49
N PHE A 43 4.79 -18.11 -2.76
CA PHE A 43 4.13 -19.27 -3.34
C PHE A 43 4.99 -19.86 -4.46
N ILE A 44 5.01 -21.18 -4.56
CA ILE A 44 5.59 -21.91 -5.68
C ILE A 44 4.71 -23.12 -6.01
N ASN A 45 4.46 -23.35 -7.30
CA ASN A 45 3.88 -24.58 -7.77
C ASN A 45 4.97 -25.68 -7.77
N ASN A 46 4.89 -26.62 -6.83
CA ASN A 46 5.89 -27.68 -6.63
C ASN A 46 5.50 -29.02 -7.27
N GLN A 47 4.52 -29.04 -8.15
CA GLN A 47 4.12 -30.26 -8.85
C GLN A 47 5.14 -30.60 -9.96
N ILE A 48 6.10 -31.44 -9.61
CA ILE A 48 7.11 -31.92 -10.57
C ILE A 48 6.43 -32.74 -11.65
N GLY A 49 6.71 -32.41 -12.92
CA GLY A 49 6.13 -33.09 -14.10
C GLY A 49 4.77 -32.52 -14.53
N ALA A 50 4.23 -31.52 -13.86
CA ALA A 50 3.04 -30.82 -14.32
C ALA A 50 3.33 -30.02 -15.59
N GLN A 51 2.39 -30.05 -16.54
CA GLN A 51 2.45 -29.20 -17.71
C GLN A 51 1.99 -27.79 -17.32
N ILE A 52 2.78 -26.80 -17.66
CA ILE A 52 2.50 -25.37 -17.39
C ILE A 52 2.11 -24.72 -18.71
N SER A 53 0.97 -24.05 -18.71
CA SER A 53 0.48 -23.28 -19.84
C SER A 53 1.06 -21.87 -19.86
N GLN A 54 1.09 -21.25 -21.03
CA GLN A 54 1.53 -19.86 -21.15
C GLN A 54 0.61 -18.92 -20.33
N GLY A 55 1.21 -18.11 -19.43
CA GLY A 55 0.47 -17.22 -18.55
C GLY A 55 0.04 -17.86 -17.22
N GLU A 56 0.34 -19.14 -17.01
CA GLU A 56 0.06 -19.81 -15.74
C GLU A 56 1.01 -19.33 -14.63
N GLN A 57 0.47 -19.18 -13.44
CA GLN A 57 1.22 -18.72 -12.27
C GLN A 57 2.09 -19.86 -11.70
N VAL A 58 3.40 -19.74 -11.84
CA VAL A 58 4.36 -20.73 -11.34
C VAL A 58 4.86 -20.39 -9.95
N ALA A 59 5.09 -19.12 -9.68
CA ALA A 59 5.58 -18.63 -8.39
C ALA A 59 5.06 -17.24 -8.10
N VAL A 60 4.95 -16.89 -6.83
CA VAL A 60 4.67 -15.54 -6.35
C VAL A 60 5.82 -15.08 -5.48
N ILE A 61 6.36 -13.93 -5.82
CA ILE A 61 7.38 -13.26 -5.03
C ILE A 61 6.81 -11.97 -4.45
N SER A 62 7.10 -11.68 -3.19
CA SER A 62 6.64 -10.47 -2.50
C SER A 62 7.83 -9.64 -2.04
N ASP A 63 7.81 -8.37 -2.37
CA ASP A 63 8.75 -7.39 -1.82
C ASP A 63 8.16 -6.90 -0.49
N LEU A 64 8.81 -7.28 0.62
CA LEU A 64 8.40 -6.91 1.97
C LEU A 64 9.25 -5.75 2.53
N SER A 65 9.89 -4.98 1.67
CA SER A 65 10.68 -3.82 2.08
C SER A 65 9.81 -2.60 2.40
N HIS A 66 8.64 -2.50 1.77
CA HIS A 66 7.71 -1.38 1.94
C HIS A 66 6.29 -1.87 2.10
N PHE A 67 5.58 -1.28 3.05
CA PHE A 67 4.18 -1.59 3.31
C PHE A 67 3.31 -0.34 3.17
N LYS A 68 2.13 -0.53 2.63
CA LYS A 68 1.04 0.43 2.64
C LYS A 68 -0.16 -0.17 3.37
N VAL A 69 -1.00 0.66 3.93
CA VAL A 69 -2.22 0.22 4.58
C VAL A 69 -3.41 0.63 3.72
N GLU A 70 -4.23 -0.34 3.37
CA GLU A 70 -5.50 -0.09 2.68
C GLU A 70 -6.61 -0.12 3.72
N GLY A 71 -7.37 0.97 3.80
CA GLY A 71 -8.49 1.12 4.71
C GLY A 71 -9.80 1.29 3.96
N GLU A 72 -10.87 0.91 4.62
CA GLU A 72 -12.23 1.09 4.13
C GLU A 72 -13.03 1.89 5.15
N ILE A 73 -13.85 2.81 4.67
CA ILE A 73 -14.72 3.63 5.49
C ILE A 73 -16.11 3.73 4.86
N ALA A 74 -17.15 3.81 5.67
CA ALA A 74 -18.49 4.04 5.14
C ALA A 74 -18.56 5.36 4.38
N ASP A 75 -19.25 5.37 3.24
CA ASP A 75 -19.40 6.51 2.33
C ASP A 75 -19.89 7.79 3.02
N THR A 76 -20.76 7.65 4.01
CA THR A 76 -21.25 8.76 4.84
C THR A 76 -20.16 9.53 5.56
N TYR A 77 -18.97 8.94 5.70
CA TYR A 77 -17.80 9.58 6.32
C TYR A 77 -16.69 9.89 5.29
N GLY A 78 -16.94 9.66 4.00
CA GLY A 78 -15.98 9.86 2.93
C GLY A 78 -15.38 11.26 2.89
N ASP A 79 -16.21 12.28 3.08
CA ASP A 79 -15.80 13.69 3.11
C ASP A 79 -14.81 14.05 4.24
N ARG A 80 -14.69 13.17 5.23
CA ARG A 80 -13.76 13.37 6.36
C ARG A 80 -12.37 12.81 6.09
N VAL A 81 -12.20 12.05 5.01
CA VAL A 81 -10.92 11.46 4.62
C VAL A 81 -10.43 12.15 3.36
N ALA A 82 -9.40 12.96 3.49
CA ALA A 82 -8.79 13.67 2.37
C ALA A 82 -7.35 13.20 2.14
N ALA A 83 -6.91 13.21 0.89
CA ALA A 83 -5.52 12.97 0.56
C ALA A 83 -4.61 14.00 1.25
N GLY A 84 -3.48 13.57 1.78
CA GLY A 84 -2.58 14.37 2.60
C GLY A 84 -2.97 14.44 4.08
N GLY A 85 -4.14 13.92 4.48
CA GLY A 85 -4.57 13.87 5.88
C GLY A 85 -3.64 12.99 6.73
N LYS A 86 -3.36 13.43 7.95
CA LYS A 86 -2.58 12.64 8.92
C LYS A 86 -3.37 11.41 9.35
N ALA A 87 -2.71 10.26 9.43
CA ALA A 87 -3.29 9.01 9.89
C ALA A 87 -2.40 8.33 10.91
N ILE A 88 -3.02 7.64 11.85
CA ILE A 88 -2.33 6.77 12.82
C ILE A 88 -2.83 5.34 12.59
N VAL A 89 -1.90 4.45 12.36
CA VAL A 89 -2.16 3.00 12.22
C VAL A 89 -1.77 2.32 13.52
N LYS A 90 -2.72 1.62 14.14
CA LYS A 90 -2.51 0.93 15.41
C LYS A 90 -2.28 -0.56 15.17
N ILE A 91 -1.09 -1.04 15.51
CA ILE A 91 -0.72 -2.46 15.41
C ILE A 91 -0.45 -2.98 16.82
N GLY A 92 -1.43 -3.69 17.38
CA GLY A 92 -1.36 -4.11 18.79
C GLY A 92 -1.27 -2.92 19.73
N SER A 93 -0.16 -2.77 20.45
CA SER A 93 0.12 -1.63 21.34
C SER A 93 0.87 -0.47 20.67
N GLU A 94 1.38 -0.66 19.48
CA GLU A 94 2.20 0.31 18.75
C GLU A 94 1.35 1.18 17.84
N LYS A 95 1.74 2.45 17.70
CA LYS A 95 1.11 3.43 16.84
C LYS A 95 2.12 3.89 15.80
N LEU A 96 1.84 3.65 14.55
CA LEU A 96 2.64 4.11 13.43
C LEU A 96 1.97 5.33 12.79
N GLU A 97 2.76 6.36 12.57
CA GLU A 97 2.28 7.56 11.90
C GLU A 97 2.38 7.40 10.39
N GLY A 98 1.45 8.00 9.69
CA GLY A 98 1.40 8.02 8.24
C GLY A 98 0.50 9.12 7.71
N SER A 99 0.34 9.15 6.41
CA SER A 99 -0.55 10.07 5.71
C SER A 99 -1.41 9.34 4.70
N VAL A 100 -2.61 9.85 4.48
CA VAL A 100 -3.50 9.34 3.43
C VAL A 100 -2.90 9.71 2.07
N SER A 101 -2.46 8.70 1.31
CA SER A 101 -1.85 8.93 0.00
C SER A 101 -2.90 9.06 -1.10
N SER A 102 -3.97 8.29 -1.03
CA SER A 102 -5.05 8.35 -2.00
C SER A 102 -6.38 7.94 -1.37
N VAL A 103 -7.46 8.48 -1.92
CA VAL A 103 -8.85 8.10 -1.61
C VAL A 103 -9.51 7.75 -2.92
N THR A 104 -10.14 6.58 -3.00
CA THR A 104 -10.87 6.16 -4.20
C THR A 104 -12.24 6.81 -4.18
N PRO A 105 -12.58 7.68 -5.14
CA PRO A 105 -13.85 8.42 -5.12
C PRO A 105 -15.07 7.55 -5.44
N LEU A 106 -14.84 6.28 -5.75
CA LEU A 106 -15.90 5.34 -6.13
C LEU A 106 -16.38 4.57 -4.90
N SER A 107 -17.63 4.80 -4.52
CA SER A 107 -18.27 4.00 -3.48
C SER A 107 -18.70 2.65 -4.05
N LYS A 108 -18.25 1.56 -3.41
CA LYS A 108 -18.74 0.20 -3.68
C LYS A 108 -19.46 -0.31 -2.44
N ASN A 109 -20.72 -0.68 -2.60
CA ASN A 109 -21.55 -1.18 -1.50
C ASN A 109 -21.62 -0.23 -0.28
N GLY A 110 -21.61 1.09 -0.51
CA GLY A 110 -21.64 2.09 0.55
C GLY A 110 -20.31 2.28 1.27
N VAL A 111 -19.20 1.81 0.70
CA VAL A 111 -17.86 1.89 1.28
C VAL A 111 -16.90 2.57 0.31
N ILE A 112 -16.05 3.45 0.83
CA ILE A 112 -14.94 4.11 0.11
C ILE A 112 -13.62 3.51 0.60
N SER A 113 -12.74 3.19 -0.33
CA SER A 113 -11.40 2.71 -0.03
C SER A 113 -10.38 3.85 -0.05
N PHE A 114 -9.45 3.83 0.87
CA PHE A 114 -8.34 4.78 0.92
C PHE A 114 -7.03 4.07 1.25
N THR A 115 -5.92 4.67 0.86
CA THR A 115 -4.58 4.14 1.11
C THR A 115 -3.81 5.07 2.03
N VAL A 116 -3.17 4.51 3.03
CA VAL A 116 -2.27 5.22 3.94
C VAL A 116 -0.84 4.78 3.67
N GLN A 117 0.02 5.76 3.42
CA GLN A 117 1.46 5.60 3.37
C GLN A 117 2.01 5.83 4.77
N LEU A 118 2.77 4.86 5.29
CA LEU A 118 3.43 4.96 6.59
C LEU A 118 4.73 5.76 6.47
N ASN A 119 5.07 6.54 7.50
CA ASN A 119 6.36 7.21 7.58
C ASN A 119 7.50 6.20 7.80
N GLU A 120 7.23 5.15 8.58
CA GLU A 120 8.10 4.00 8.80
C GLU A 120 7.45 2.77 8.18
N ASP A 121 7.64 2.58 6.87
CA ASP A 121 7.03 1.50 6.10
C ASP A 121 7.80 0.17 6.18
N ASN A 122 8.96 0.14 6.85
CA ASN A 122 9.83 -1.03 7.04
C ASN A 122 9.82 -1.56 8.48
N ASN A 123 8.71 -1.45 9.20
CA ASN A 123 8.62 -1.98 10.56
C ASN A 123 8.48 -3.51 10.54
N ARG A 124 9.28 -4.21 11.37
CA ARG A 124 9.31 -5.68 11.44
C ARG A 124 7.99 -6.33 11.85
N ARG A 125 7.06 -5.58 12.42
CA ARG A 125 5.73 -6.05 12.81
C ARG A 125 4.72 -5.99 11.68
N LEU A 126 5.04 -5.28 10.62
CA LEU A 126 4.21 -5.21 9.42
C LEU A 126 4.28 -6.55 8.67
N ARG A 127 3.11 -7.03 8.26
CA ARG A 127 2.95 -8.25 7.45
C ARG A 127 1.83 -8.03 6.45
N SER A 128 1.99 -8.57 5.27
CA SER A 128 0.93 -8.56 4.27
C SER A 128 -0.32 -9.29 4.81
N GLY A 129 -1.49 -8.68 4.63
CA GLY A 129 -2.77 -9.22 5.12
C GLY A 129 -3.04 -8.99 6.61
N LEU A 130 -2.19 -8.23 7.33
CA LEU A 130 -2.44 -7.87 8.72
C LEU A 130 -3.64 -6.92 8.80
N LYS A 131 -4.64 -7.29 9.61
CA LYS A 131 -5.77 -6.40 9.95
C LYS A 131 -5.36 -5.46 11.08
N THR A 132 -5.66 -4.18 10.90
CA THR A 132 -5.27 -3.12 11.83
C THR A 132 -6.30 -2.01 11.86
N ASP A 133 -6.31 -1.23 12.95
CA ASP A 133 -7.16 -0.06 13.08
C ASP A 133 -6.44 1.17 12.54
N VAL A 134 -7.13 1.92 11.68
CA VAL A 134 -6.63 3.17 11.11
C VAL A 134 -7.44 4.34 11.65
N TYR A 135 -6.78 5.30 12.26
CA TYR A 135 -7.36 6.54 12.75
C TYR A 135 -6.96 7.68 11.83
N VAL A 136 -7.88 8.19 11.04
CA VAL A 136 -7.65 9.37 10.20
C VAL A 136 -8.00 10.63 10.98
N MET A 137 -7.10 11.59 11.00
CA MET A 137 -7.29 12.87 11.68
C MET A 137 -7.95 13.86 10.72
N ASN A 138 -9.18 14.26 11.00
CA ASN A 138 -9.90 15.27 10.21
C ASN A 138 -9.65 16.70 10.68
N ALA A 139 -9.23 16.89 11.94
CA ALA A 139 -8.87 18.20 12.46
C ALA A 139 -7.82 18.07 13.57
N VAL A 140 -6.85 18.93 13.52
CA VAL A 140 -5.87 19.12 14.58
C VAL A 140 -6.09 20.51 15.14
N LYS A 141 -6.32 20.59 16.45
CA LYS A 141 -6.33 21.89 17.16
C LYS A 141 -5.00 21.99 17.89
N GLU A 142 -4.22 22.97 17.49
CA GLU A 142 -2.97 23.30 18.16
C GLU A 142 -3.25 24.34 19.26
N ASP A 143 -2.35 24.44 20.21
CA ASP A 143 -2.41 25.39 21.32
C ASP A 143 -3.73 25.32 22.13
N VAL A 144 -4.17 24.10 22.45
CA VAL A 144 -5.36 23.87 23.26
C VAL A 144 -4.99 23.27 24.62
N MET A 145 -5.60 23.81 25.65
CA MET A 145 -5.52 23.23 27.00
C MET A 145 -6.43 22.01 27.09
N ARG A 146 -5.88 20.87 27.48
CA ARG A 146 -6.65 19.63 27.69
C ARG A 146 -6.94 19.45 29.17
N ILE A 147 -8.20 19.17 29.46
CA ILE A 147 -8.68 18.87 30.80
C ILE A 147 -9.18 17.42 30.82
N ALA A 148 -8.85 16.67 31.86
CA ALA A 148 -9.31 15.28 32.01
C ALA A 148 -10.84 15.25 32.14
N ASN A 149 -11.47 14.24 31.54
CA ASN A 149 -12.91 14.04 31.69
C ASN A 149 -13.24 13.74 33.16
N ALA A 150 -14.20 14.48 33.71
CA ALA A 150 -14.67 14.31 35.07
C ALA A 150 -16.22 14.58 35.12
N SER A 151 -16.78 14.58 36.30
CA SER A 151 -18.22 14.74 36.53
C SER A 151 -18.85 16.03 36.02
N TYR A 152 -18.02 17.04 35.71
CA TYR A 152 -18.48 18.29 35.09
C TYR A 152 -18.80 18.17 33.59
N TYR A 153 -18.37 17.06 32.92
CA TYR A 153 -18.58 16.87 31.50
C TYR A 153 -19.87 16.09 31.23
N VAL A 154 -20.84 16.77 30.67
CA VAL A 154 -22.18 16.21 30.37
C VAL A 154 -22.41 16.05 28.87
N GLY A 155 -21.42 16.31 28.02
CA GLY A 155 -21.52 16.20 26.57
C GLY A 155 -20.94 17.42 25.82
N ARG A 156 -21.39 17.65 24.59
CA ARG A 156 -20.96 18.83 23.82
C ARG A 156 -21.64 20.07 24.33
N GLY A 157 -20.83 21.10 24.65
CA GLY A 157 -21.35 22.37 25.13
C GLY A 157 -20.25 23.28 25.65
N GLU A 158 -20.66 24.49 26.09
CA GLU A 158 -19.78 25.41 26.80
C GLU A 158 -19.90 25.12 28.30
N TYR A 159 -18.75 25.07 28.98
CA TYR A 159 -18.66 24.79 30.38
C TYR A 159 -17.93 25.89 31.10
N GLU A 160 -18.45 26.29 32.23
CA GLU A 160 -17.76 27.20 33.15
C GLU A 160 -16.94 26.37 34.12
N LEU A 161 -15.63 26.54 34.09
CA LEU A 161 -14.72 25.85 34.97
C LEU A 161 -13.96 26.85 35.86
N PHE A 162 -13.70 26.37 37.08
CA PHE A 162 -12.84 27.11 37.99
C PHE A 162 -11.39 26.65 37.81
N VAL A 163 -10.53 27.58 37.41
CA VAL A 163 -9.10 27.34 37.16
C VAL A 163 -8.29 28.10 38.20
N ARG A 164 -7.34 27.40 38.80
CA ARG A 164 -6.40 28.04 39.72
C ARG A 164 -5.27 28.65 38.93
N ASN A 165 -5.09 29.97 39.06
CA ASN A 165 -4.02 30.70 38.41
C ASN A 165 -2.68 30.48 39.14
N SER A 166 -1.56 30.95 38.52
CA SER A 166 -0.22 30.94 39.12
C SER A 166 -0.16 31.58 40.50
N ASP A 167 -0.98 32.61 40.72
CA ASP A 167 -1.08 33.37 41.99
C ASP A 167 -1.99 32.71 43.02
N LYS A 168 -2.37 31.46 42.80
CA LYS A 168 -3.30 30.69 43.63
C LYS A 168 -4.73 31.21 43.72
N GLU A 169 -5.09 32.16 42.93
CA GLU A 169 -6.45 32.64 42.82
C GLU A 169 -7.33 31.70 41.96
N ILE A 170 -8.57 31.54 42.37
CA ILE A 170 -9.56 30.75 41.64
C ILE A 170 -10.31 31.67 40.69
N VAL A 171 -10.10 31.49 39.41
CA VAL A 171 -10.74 32.29 38.36
C VAL A 171 -11.71 31.41 37.58
N LYS A 172 -12.92 31.95 37.36
CA LYS A 172 -13.93 31.31 36.51
C LYS A 172 -13.57 31.55 35.04
N ARG A 173 -13.44 30.45 34.27
CA ARG A 173 -13.24 30.51 32.81
C ARG A 173 -14.32 29.70 32.09
N LYS A 174 -14.73 30.22 30.95
CA LYS A 174 -15.71 29.65 30.05
C LYS A 174 -15.01 28.90 28.91
#